data_ff55d03673482ef1e090601e2d958055
#
_entry.id   ff55d03673482ef1e090601e2d958055
#
_cell.length_a   1.000
_cell.length_b   1.000
_cell.length_c   1.000
_cell.angle_alpha   90.00
_cell.angle_beta   90.00
_cell.angle_gamma   90.00
#
_symmetry.space_group_name_H-M   'P 1'
#
loop_
_entity.id
_entity.type
_entity.pdbx_description
1 polymer ?
#
loop_
_entity_poly.entity_id
_entity_poly.type
_entity_poly.pdbx_seq_one_letter_code
_entity_poly.pdbx_strand_id
1 'polypeptide(L)'
;MAIGQASHEIAATVLRLAANGELAPDFTLRGLCLLAQADRLGSVADDNQEFLDRIELARELIAGEGCMDRPYPFGSPRTQRALFKGGSVWRDQALYDDSWGEVILTCGLPGTGKDTWIRANCPGLPVVSLDDVRLELDVTPTQSQGQVVQAARERARALLRQRQRFVWNATSLTALRAQQVGLFEDYGARVRIVFLETVWDENLRRNASRRDAVPEDVIDGMLGRLEPPERWEAQTVEWFCV
;
A
#
# COMPACT_ATOMS: atom_id res chain seq x y z
N MET A 1 15.82 -28.07 -6.47
CA MET A 1 15.19 -27.14 -5.50
C MET A 1 15.15 -25.69 -6.01
N ALA A 2 16.18 -25.13 -6.63
CA ALA A 2 16.20 -23.72 -7.09
C ALA A 2 15.17 -23.36 -8.19
N ILE A 3 14.91 -24.26 -9.15
CA ILE A 3 13.96 -23.99 -10.26
C ILE A 3 12.51 -23.89 -9.77
N GLY A 4 12.09 -24.72 -8.82
CA GLY A 4 10.74 -24.67 -8.27
C GLY A 4 10.49 -23.41 -7.41
N GLN A 5 11.50 -22.90 -6.73
CA GLN A 5 11.41 -21.69 -5.92
C GLN A 5 11.30 -20.43 -6.81
N ALA A 6 12.10 -20.34 -7.88
CA ALA A 6 12.01 -19.26 -8.86
C ALA A 6 10.63 -19.22 -9.55
N SER A 7 10.07 -20.36 -9.92
CA SER A 7 8.72 -20.44 -10.51
C SER A 7 7.63 -19.96 -9.54
N HIS A 8 7.75 -20.27 -8.25
CA HIS A 8 6.81 -19.84 -7.23
C HIS A 8 6.87 -18.31 -7.00
N GLU A 9 8.08 -17.73 -7.00
CA GLU A 9 8.27 -16.28 -6.87
C GLU A 9 7.69 -15.51 -8.06
N ILE A 10 7.87 -16.05 -9.29
CA ILE A 10 7.28 -15.44 -10.51
C ILE A 10 5.76 -15.48 -10.44
N ALA A 11 5.17 -16.62 -10.10
CA ALA A 11 3.72 -16.73 -9.95
C ALA A 11 3.17 -15.77 -8.89
N ALA A 12 3.82 -15.66 -7.73
CA ALA A 12 3.44 -14.72 -6.68
C ALA A 12 3.51 -13.25 -7.16
N THR A 13 4.52 -12.91 -7.97
CA THR A 13 4.65 -11.57 -8.56
C THR A 13 3.51 -11.28 -9.53
N VAL A 14 3.18 -12.21 -10.42
CA VAL A 14 2.04 -12.07 -11.36
C VAL A 14 0.73 -11.86 -10.61
N LEU A 15 0.47 -12.66 -9.57
CA LEU A 15 -0.74 -12.56 -8.75
C LEU A 15 -0.83 -11.23 -8.00
N ARG A 16 0.29 -10.72 -7.48
CA ARG A 16 0.36 -9.39 -6.80
C ARG A 16 0.08 -8.26 -7.77
N LEU A 17 0.72 -8.27 -8.95
CA LEU A 17 0.48 -7.25 -9.98
C LEU A 17 -0.98 -7.26 -10.44
N ALA A 18 -1.55 -8.43 -10.70
CA ALA A 18 -2.95 -8.56 -11.11
C ALA A 18 -3.93 -8.04 -10.04
N ALA A 19 -3.60 -8.20 -8.75
CA ALA A 19 -4.44 -7.74 -7.65
C ALA A 19 -4.67 -6.22 -7.67
N ASN A 20 -3.77 -5.43 -8.26
CA ASN A 20 -3.96 -3.99 -8.41
C ASN A 20 -5.15 -3.62 -9.31
N GLY A 21 -5.66 -4.53 -10.14
CA GLY A 21 -6.92 -4.36 -10.85
C GLY A 21 -8.15 -4.20 -9.93
N GLU A 22 -8.07 -4.59 -8.66
CA GLU A 22 -9.10 -4.29 -7.67
C GLU A 22 -9.12 -2.80 -7.26
N LEU A 23 -8.00 -2.09 -7.38
CA LEU A 23 -7.86 -0.66 -7.08
C LEU A 23 -8.14 0.22 -8.30
N ALA A 24 -7.78 -0.26 -9.47
CA ALA A 24 -7.91 0.45 -10.74
C ALA A 24 -8.60 -0.49 -11.75
N PRO A 25 -9.93 -0.42 -11.91
CA PRO A 25 -10.71 -1.36 -12.74
C PRO A 25 -10.26 -1.43 -14.21
N ASP A 26 -9.69 -0.35 -14.73
CA ASP A 26 -9.15 -0.30 -16.10
C ASP A 26 -7.76 -0.91 -16.24
N PHE A 27 -7.10 -1.24 -15.11
CA PHE A 27 -5.80 -1.88 -15.10
C PHE A 27 -5.94 -3.38 -15.34
N THR A 28 -5.28 -3.87 -16.39
CA THR A 28 -5.16 -5.31 -16.68
C THR A 28 -3.72 -5.65 -17.03
N LEU A 29 -3.30 -6.88 -16.77
CA LEU A 29 -1.97 -7.34 -17.19
C LEU A 29 -1.86 -7.44 -18.72
N ARG A 30 -2.98 -7.65 -19.43
CA ARG A 30 -3.03 -7.51 -20.89
C ARG A 30 -2.66 -6.10 -21.33
N GLY A 31 -3.27 -5.08 -20.71
CA GLY A 31 -2.98 -3.68 -20.99
C GLY A 31 -1.51 -3.34 -20.70
N LEU A 32 -0.97 -3.84 -19.60
CA LEU A 32 0.44 -3.65 -19.25
C LEU A 32 1.39 -4.26 -20.29
N CYS A 33 1.11 -5.48 -20.78
CA CYS A 33 1.89 -6.12 -21.82
C CYS A 33 1.79 -5.36 -23.16
N LEU A 34 0.61 -4.84 -23.51
CA LEU A 34 0.43 -4.01 -24.69
C LEU A 34 1.20 -2.70 -24.61
N LEU A 35 1.16 -2.04 -23.44
CA LEU A 35 1.92 -0.81 -23.19
C LEU A 35 3.42 -1.06 -23.32
N ALA A 36 3.94 -2.11 -22.67
CA ALA A 36 5.35 -2.48 -22.78
C ALA A 36 5.78 -2.79 -24.22
N GLN A 37 4.92 -3.48 -24.98
CA GLN A 37 5.16 -3.76 -26.40
C GLN A 37 5.17 -2.48 -27.25
N ALA A 38 4.21 -1.57 -27.03
CA ALA A 38 4.11 -0.32 -27.75
C ALA A 38 5.32 0.59 -27.46
N ASP A 39 5.71 0.70 -26.20
CA ASP A 39 6.91 1.45 -25.78
C ASP A 39 8.16 0.93 -26.49
N ARG A 40 8.32 -0.40 -26.54
CA ARG A 40 9.47 -1.02 -27.16
C ARG A 40 9.48 -0.85 -28.69
N LEU A 41 8.35 -0.96 -29.35
CA LEU A 41 8.23 -0.75 -30.79
C LEU A 41 8.44 0.72 -31.18
N GLY A 42 8.16 1.66 -30.26
CA GLY A 42 8.38 3.09 -30.45
C GLY A 42 9.83 3.54 -30.15
N SER A 43 10.65 2.68 -29.55
CA SER A 43 12.04 3.00 -29.22
C SER A 43 13.03 2.49 -30.28
N VAL A 44 14.13 3.23 -30.46
CA VAL A 44 15.25 2.79 -31.32
C VAL A 44 16.30 2.16 -30.43
N ALA A 45 16.36 0.83 -30.41
CA ALA A 45 17.33 0.07 -29.63
C ALA A 45 17.70 -1.25 -30.32
N ASP A 46 18.92 -1.70 -30.16
CA ASP A 46 19.47 -2.88 -30.86
C ASP A 46 18.91 -4.21 -30.30
N ASP A 47 18.35 -4.22 -29.07
CA ASP A 47 17.85 -5.39 -28.35
C ASP A 47 16.31 -5.56 -28.41
N ASN A 48 15.66 -4.89 -29.35
CA ASN A 48 14.19 -4.89 -29.47
C ASN A 48 13.59 -6.29 -29.53
N GLN A 49 14.18 -7.21 -30.31
CA GLN A 49 13.64 -8.56 -30.46
C GLN A 49 13.70 -9.35 -29.14
N GLU A 50 14.83 -9.31 -28.44
CA GLU A 50 14.96 -10.00 -27.14
C GLU A 50 13.93 -9.50 -26.14
N PHE A 51 13.65 -8.20 -26.13
CA PHE A 51 12.66 -7.62 -25.23
C PHE A 51 11.22 -8.03 -25.59
N LEU A 52 10.89 -8.09 -26.87
CA LEU A 52 9.60 -8.59 -27.35
C LEU A 52 9.40 -10.06 -26.97
N ASP A 53 10.43 -10.89 -27.12
CA ASP A 53 10.38 -12.30 -26.71
C ASP A 53 10.13 -12.44 -25.20
N ARG A 54 10.73 -11.59 -24.37
CA ARG A 54 10.47 -11.53 -22.91
C ARG A 54 9.02 -11.12 -22.60
N ILE A 55 8.43 -10.19 -23.37
CA ILE A 55 7.02 -9.81 -23.21
C ILE A 55 6.11 -11.00 -23.55
N GLU A 56 6.42 -11.74 -24.60
CA GLU A 56 5.62 -12.91 -24.98
C GLU A 56 5.69 -14.00 -23.91
N LEU A 57 6.89 -14.29 -23.39
CA LEU A 57 7.04 -15.20 -22.27
C LEU A 57 6.25 -14.73 -21.02
N ALA A 58 6.26 -13.43 -20.73
CA ALA A 58 5.45 -12.87 -19.65
C ALA A 58 3.95 -13.08 -19.88
N ARG A 59 3.46 -12.91 -21.12
CA ARG A 59 2.06 -13.19 -21.48
C ARG A 59 1.68 -14.65 -21.25
N GLU A 60 2.53 -15.59 -21.63
CA GLU A 60 2.30 -17.02 -21.39
C GLU A 60 2.20 -17.32 -19.90
N LEU A 61 3.12 -16.80 -19.09
CA LEU A 61 3.11 -16.95 -17.62
C LEU A 61 1.84 -16.35 -16.99
N ILE A 62 1.46 -15.14 -17.38
CA ILE A 62 0.25 -14.45 -16.90
C ILE A 62 -1.02 -15.22 -17.30
N ALA A 63 -1.08 -15.73 -18.52
CA ALA A 63 -2.19 -16.55 -19.00
C ALA A 63 -2.28 -17.87 -18.23
N GLY A 64 -1.14 -18.51 -17.94
CA GLY A 64 -1.06 -19.71 -17.11
C GLY A 64 -1.59 -19.52 -15.70
N GLU A 65 -1.43 -18.32 -15.13
CA GLU A 65 -1.99 -17.97 -13.82
C GLU A 65 -3.47 -17.51 -13.87
N GLY A 66 -4.05 -17.35 -15.06
CA GLY A 66 -5.44 -16.92 -15.24
C GLY A 66 -5.70 -15.45 -14.90
N CYS A 67 -4.66 -14.60 -14.93
CA CYS A 67 -4.71 -13.20 -14.48
C CYS A 67 -4.63 -12.15 -15.61
N MET A 68 -4.81 -12.55 -16.87
CA MET A 68 -4.60 -11.67 -18.03
C MET A 68 -5.53 -10.44 -18.01
N ASP A 69 -6.81 -10.63 -17.73
CA ASP A 69 -7.84 -9.60 -17.83
C ASP A 69 -8.52 -9.24 -16.50
N ARG A 70 -8.18 -9.95 -15.43
CA ARG A 70 -8.77 -9.74 -14.10
C ARG A 70 -7.86 -10.29 -13.01
N PRO A 71 -7.96 -9.79 -11.76
CA PRO A 71 -7.31 -10.40 -10.61
C PRO A 71 -7.72 -11.87 -10.42
N TYR A 72 -6.82 -12.65 -9.82
CA TYR A 72 -7.12 -14.05 -9.46
C TYR A 72 -8.21 -14.08 -8.36
N PRO A 73 -9.26 -14.88 -8.51
CA PRO A 73 -10.34 -14.97 -7.52
C PRO A 73 -9.91 -15.88 -6.35
N PHE A 74 -9.18 -15.34 -5.38
CA PHE A 74 -8.77 -16.09 -4.19
C PHE A 74 -9.96 -16.60 -3.39
N GLY A 75 -9.81 -17.74 -2.70
CA GLY A 75 -10.86 -18.31 -1.86
C GLY A 75 -11.33 -17.39 -0.72
N SER A 76 -10.45 -16.49 -0.24
CA SER A 76 -10.81 -15.41 0.69
C SER A 76 -9.75 -14.30 0.68
N PRO A 77 -10.06 -13.09 1.17
CA PRO A 77 -9.05 -12.03 1.38
C PRO A 77 -7.92 -12.46 2.34
N ARG A 78 -8.23 -13.33 3.29
CA ARG A 78 -7.24 -13.92 4.21
C ARG A 78 -6.27 -14.84 3.48
N THR A 79 -6.77 -15.64 2.53
CA THR A 79 -5.96 -16.50 1.67
C THR A 79 -5.03 -15.68 0.80
N GLN A 80 -5.56 -14.66 0.14
CA GLN A 80 -4.81 -13.72 -0.67
C GLN A 80 -3.65 -13.09 0.13
N ARG A 81 -3.97 -12.57 1.32
CA ARG A 81 -2.97 -11.94 2.19
C ARG A 81 -1.91 -12.92 2.68
N ALA A 82 -2.32 -14.12 3.11
CA ALA A 82 -1.38 -15.16 3.55
C ALA A 82 -0.39 -15.54 2.45
N LEU A 83 -0.88 -15.72 1.22
CA LEU A 83 -0.05 -16.04 0.06
C LEU A 83 0.92 -14.89 -0.27
N PHE A 84 0.45 -13.65 -0.24
CA PHE A 84 1.28 -12.49 -0.53
C PHE A 84 2.36 -12.21 0.52
N LYS A 85 2.16 -12.68 1.74
CA LYS A 85 3.20 -12.69 2.80
C LYS A 85 4.21 -13.84 2.65
N GLY A 86 4.09 -14.67 1.63
CA GLY A 86 4.97 -15.82 1.40
C GLY A 86 4.53 -17.10 2.12
N GLY A 87 3.28 -17.13 2.63
CA GLY A 87 2.71 -18.34 3.22
C GLY A 87 2.42 -19.41 2.18
N SER A 88 2.59 -20.67 2.57
CA SER A 88 2.24 -21.83 1.73
C SER A 88 0.78 -22.20 1.98
N VAL A 89 -0.12 -21.61 1.20
CA VAL A 89 -1.56 -21.84 1.27
C VAL A 89 -2.13 -22.13 -0.12
N TRP A 90 -3.18 -22.95 -0.19
CA TRP A 90 -3.92 -23.13 -1.43
C TRP A 90 -4.71 -21.88 -1.76
N ARG A 91 -4.47 -21.30 -2.94
CA ARG A 91 -5.08 -20.03 -3.36
C ARG A 91 -6.61 -20.04 -3.46
N ASP A 92 -7.22 -21.22 -3.69
CA ASP A 92 -8.67 -21.40 -3.79
C ASP A 92 -9.31 -21.74 -2.43
N GLN A 93 -8.51 -22.01 -1.40
CA GLN A 93 -9.01 -22.30 -0.05
C GLN A 93 -9.49 -21.02 0.63
N ALA A 94 -10.73 -21.04 1.14
CA ALA A 94 -11.22 -19.97 2.01
C ALA A 94 -10.65 -20.15 3.42
N LEU A 95 -9.59 -19.41 3.76
CA LEU A 95 -9.09 -19.36 5.13
C LEU A 95 -10.05 -18.57 6.02
N TYR A 96 -10.24 -19.08 7.24
CA TYR A 96 -11.02 -18.39 8.27
C TYR A 96 -10.30 -17.12 8.74
N ASP A 97 -11.04 -16.03 8.90
CA ASP A 97 -10.53 -14.79 9.45
C ASP A 97 -10.71 -14.81 10.99
N ASP A 98 -9.63 -15.05 11.69
CA ASP A 98 -9.53 -15.08 13.15
C ASP A 98 -9.10 -13.75 13.77
N SER A 99 -9.07 -12.66 12.98
CA SER A 99 -8.69 -11.35 13.47
C SER A 99 -9.71 -10.84 14.50
N TRP A 100 -9.22 -10.19 15.56
CA TRP A 100 -10.08 -9.62 16.61
C TRP A 100 -10.74 -8.30 16.19
N GLY A 101 -10.28 -7.66 15.13
CA GLY A 101 -10.77 -6.38 14.67
C GLY A 101 -9.87 -5.77 13.62
N GLU A 102 -10.06 -4.48 13.36
CA GLU A 102 -9.39 -3.77 12.28
C GLU A 102 -8.61 -2.55 12.79
N VAL A 103 -7.40 -2.37 12.28
CA VAL A 103 -6.61 -1.14 12.40
C VAL A 103 -6.61 -0.44 11.05
N ILE A 104 -6.94 0.85 11.06
CA ILE A 104 -6.96 1.67 9.84
C ILE A 104 -5.64 2.44 9.75
N LEU A 105 -4.91 2.28 8.67
CA LEU A 105 -3.70 3.03 8.37
C LEU A 105 -4.02 4.04 7.27
N THR A 106 -4.01 5.35 7.60
CA THR A 106 -4.15 6.39 6.58
C THR A 106 -2.80 6.81 6.04
N CYS A 107 -2.69 7.02 4.74
CA CYS A 107 -1.49 7.54 4.09
C CYS A 107 -1.83 8.51 2.96
N GLY A 108 -0.86 9.32 2.56
CA GLY A 108 -1.00 10.40 1.58
C GLY A 108 -0.21 11.63 2.02
N LEU A 109 0.03 12.55 1.10
CA LEU A 109 0.79 13.78 1.35
C LEU A 109 0.14 14.67 2.43
N PRO A 110 0.88 15.58 3.06
CA PRO A 110 0.29 16.68 3.82
C PRO A 110 -0.72 17.45 2.95
N GLY A 111 -1.87 17.83 3.50
CA GLY A 111 -2.91 18.55 2.74
C GLY A 111 -3.92 17.66 1.99
N THR A 112 -3.72 16.34 1.87
CA THR A 112 -4.67 15.43 1.19
C THR A 112 -5.97 15.17 1.95
N GLY A 113 -6.19 15.73 3.13
CA GLY A 113 -7.45 15.60 3.85
C GLY A 113 -7.57 14.39 4.78
N LYS A 114 -6.47 13.71 5.14
CA LYS A 114 -6.46 12.54 6.06
C LYS A 114 -7.24 12.80 7.34
N ASP A 115 -6.99 13.90 8.03
CA ASP A 115 -7.67 14.22 9.31
C ASP A 115 -9.17 14.45 9.13
N THR A 116 -9.56 15.03 8.00
CA THR A 116 -10.97 15.23 7.65
C THR A 116 -11.65 13.91 7.38
N TRP A 117 -10.98 13.03 6.63
CA TRP A 117 -11.48 11.69 6.36
C TRP A 117 -11.62 10.87 7.66
N ILE A 118 -10.61 10.92 8.54
CA ILE A 118 -10.64 10.23 9.85
C ILE A 118 -11.83 10.70 10.68
N ARG A 119 -12.04 12.02 10.80
CA ARG A 119 -13.18 12.56 11.56
C ARG A 119 -14.53 12.12 11.01
N ALA A 120 -14.65 12.05 9.69
CA ALA A 120 -15.92 11.67 9.03
C ALA A 120 -16.19 10.15 9.10
N ASN A 121 -15.15 9.31 8.96
CA ASN A 121 -15.31 7.87 8.76
C ASN A 121 -14.94 7.02 10.00
N CYS A 122 -14.23 7.61 10.96
CA CYS A 122 -13.74 6.90 12.15
C CYS A 122 -14.11 7.63 13.46
N PRO A 123 -15.38 8.09 13.63
CA PRO A 123 -15.74 8.84 14.82
C PRO A 123 -15.54 8.00 16.09
N GLY A 124 -14.87 8.58 17.08
CA GLY A 124 -14.64 7.94 18.38
C GLY A 124 -13.53 6.89 18.43
N LEU A 125 -12.88 6.56 17.32
CA LEU A 125 -11.68 5.71 17.35
C LEU A 125 -10.48 6.51 17.87
N PRO A 126 -9.63 5.93 18.74
CA PRO A 126 -8.33 6.51 19.04
C PRO A 126 -7.51 6.72 17.77
N VAL A 127 -6.78 7.83 17.72
CA VAL A 127 -5.87 8.14 16.60
C VAL A 127 -4.44 8.16 17.14
N VAL A 128 -3.56 7.38 16.55
CA VAL A 128 -2.12 7.45 16.76
C VAL A 128 -1.55 8.26 15.61
N SER A 129 -1.28 9.55 15.86
CA SER A 129 -0.74 10.48 14.88
C SER A 129 0.74 10.74 15.17
N LEU A 130 1.59 10.62 14.16
CA LEU A 130 3.01 10.96 14.29
C LEU A 130 3.20 12.46 14.52
N ASP A 131 2.31 13.28 13.94
CA ASP A 131 2.38 14.74 14.12
C ASP A 131 2.06 15.13 15.57
N ASP A 132 1.04 14.53 16.18
CA ASP A 132 0.70 14.77 17.58
C ASP A 132 1.82 14.30 18.52
N VAL A 133 2.38 13.11 18.25
CA VAL A 133 3.52 12.59 19.05
C VAL A 133 4.74 13.51 18.92
N ARG A 134 4.98 14.07 17.74
CA ARG A 134 6.07 15.02 17.50
C ARG A 134 5.89 16.29 18.30
N LEU A 135 4.68 16.84 18.33
CA LEU A 135 4.36 18.02 19.14
C LEU A 135 4.52 17.76 20.64
N GLU A 136 4.04 16.63 21.14
CA GLU A 136 4.16 16.26 22.55
C GLU A 136 5.62 16.05 23.01
N LEU A 137 6.47 15.53 22.14
CA LEU A 137 7.89 15.31 22.41
C LEU A 137 8.77 16.55 22.14
N ASP A 138 8.17 17.64 21.66
CA ASP A 138 8.88 18.87 21.23
C ASP A 138 10.00 18.58 20.23
N VAL A 139 9.75 17.65 19.28
CA VAL A 139 10.70 17.25 18.24
C VAL A 139 10.33 17.95 16.93
N THR A 140 11.25 18.70 16.35
CA THR A 140 11.01 19.35 15.06
C THR A 140 11.13 18.37 13.89
N PRO A 141 10.48 18.63 12.73
CA PRO A 141 10.55 17.74 11.54
C PRO A 141 11.96 17.50 11.01
N THR A 142 12.90 18.41 11.30
CA THR A 142 14.30 18.35 10.86
C THR A 142 15.20 17.53 11.78
N GLN A 143 14.74 17.23 12.99
CA GLN A 143 15.45 16.38 13.94
C GLN A 143 15.25 14.88 13.66
N SER A 144 16.01 14.03 14.37
CA SER A 144 15.85 12.58 14.26
C SER A 144 14.46 12.15 14.70
N GLN A 145 13.71 11.51 13.78
CA GLN A 145 12.34 11.06 14.03
C GLN A 145 12.24 9.70 14.75
N GLY A 146 13.37 9.10 15.10
CA GLY A 146 13.40 7.77 15.71
C GLY A 146 12.59 7.67 17.01
N GLN A 147 12.69 8.67 17.88
CA GLN A 147 11.94 8.72 19.16
C GLN A 147 10.43 8.89 18.92
N VAL A 148 10.04 9.71 17.95
CA VAL A 148 8.63 9.92 17.57
C VAL A 148 8.01 8.61 17.09
N VAL A 149 8.68 7.93 16.16
CA VAL A 149 8.22 6.65 15.62
C VAL A 149 8.14 5.59 16.72
N GLN A 150 9.12 5.52 17.62
CA GLN A 150 9.10 4.58 18.72
C GLN A 150 7.96 4.86 19.70
N ALA A 151 7.75 6.11 20.09
CA ALA A 151 6.65 6.49 20.97
C ALA A 151 5.27 6.19 20.36
N ALA A 152 5.09 6.51 19.06
CA ALA A 152 3.88 6.16 18.34
C ALA A 152 3.64 4.63 18.30
N ARG A 153 4.70 3.84 18.05
CA ARG A 153 4.62 2.37 18.08
C ARG A 153 4.24 1.83 19.46
N GLU A 154 4.76 2.41 20.55
CA GLU A 154 4.36 1.98 21.90
C GLU A 154 2.87 2.28 22.17
N ARG A 155 2.37 3.42 21.73
CA ARG A 155 0.92 3.73 21.80
C ARG A 155 0.09 2.71 21.02
N ALA A 156 0.51 2.41 19.81
CA ALA A 156 -0.15 1.39 19.01
C ALA A 156 -0.14 0.02 19.70
N ARG A 157 1.01 -0.40 20.25
CA ARG A 157 1.12 -1.66 21.01
C ARG A 157 0.20 -1.70 22.23
N ALA A 158 0.02 -0.59 22.92
CA ALA A 158 -0.91 -0.52 24.06
C ALA A 158 -2.35 -0.78 23.60
N LEU A 159 -2.78 -0.17 22.51
CA LEU A 159 -4.12 -0.39 21.92
C LEU A 159 -4.27 -1.83 21.37
N LEU A 160 -3.26 -2.35 20.70
CA LEU A 160 -3.24 -3.71 20.16
C LEU A 160 -3.36 -4.78 21.25
N ARG A 161 -2.66 -4.63 22.40
CA ARG A 161 -2.78 -5.54 23.57
C ARG A 161 -4.19 -5.55 24.15
N GLN A 162 -4.89 -4.40 24.06
CA GLN A 162 -6.28 -4.27 24.49
C GLN A 162 -7.30 -4.72 23.43
N ARG A 163 -6.83 -5.16 22.25
CA ARG A 163 -7.67 -5.46 21.08
C ARG A 163 -8.61 -4.30 20.74
N GLN A 164 -8.10 -3.06 20.89
CA GLN A 164 -8.86 -1.86 20.61
C GLN A 164 -8.58 -1.40 19.17
N ARG A 165 -9.64 -1.15 18.41
CA ARG A 165 -9.56 -0.55 17.07
C ARG A 165 -9.03 0.88 17.18
N PHE A 166 -8.18 1.28 16.24
CA PHE A 166 -7.63 2.64 16.19
C PHE A 166 -7.24 3.00 14.75
N VAL A 167 -6.94 4.28 14.56
CA VAL A 167 -6.38 4.80 13.32
C VAL A 167 -4.90 5.13 13.52
N TRP A 168 -4.06 4.62 12.64
CA TRP A 168 -2.68 5.06 12.51
C TRP A 168 -2.60 6.11 11.41
N ASN A 169 -2.30 7.36 11.79
CA ASN A 169 -2.25 8.50 10.88
C ASN A 169 -0.81 8.92 10.62
N ALA A 170 -0.32 8.67 9.41
CA ALA A 170 1.03 9.03 8.99
C ALA A 170 1.12 9.23 7.47
N THR A 171 2.11 10.02 7.04
CA THR A 171 2.63 9.98 5.67
C THR A 171 3.69 8.89 5.62
N SER A 172 3.44 7.78 4.90
CA SER A 172 4.28 6.60 4.98
C SER A 172 4.78 6.16 3.61
N LEU A 173 6.09 5.97 3.51
CA LEU A 173 6.73 5.24 2.41
C LEU A 173 6.44 3.73 2.53
N THR A 174 6.53 2.99 1.43
CA THR A 174 6.22 1.54 1.37
C THR A 174 6.92 0.73 2.44
N ALA A 175 8.22 0.94 2.66
CA ALA A 175 8.96 0.21 3.69
C ALA A 175 8.45 0.47 5.11
N LEU A 176 8.02 1.69 5.40
CA LEU A 176 7.44 2.05 6.70
C LEU A 176 6.02 1.48 6.85
N ARG A 177 5.21 1.51 5.77
CA ARG A 177 3.88 0.87 5.78
C ARG A 177 3.99 -0.62 6.07
N ALA A 178 4.90 -1.32 5.39
CA ALA A 178 5.12 -2.75 5.60
C ALA A 178 5.46 -3.08 7.07
N GLN A 179 6.27 -2.24 7.73
CA GLN A 179 6.60 -2.43 9.15
C GLN A 179 5.40 -2.21 10.08
N GLN A 180 4.55 -1.20 9.82
CA GLN A 180 3.35 -0.98 10.61
C GLN A 180 2.32 -2.09 10.37
N VAL A 181 2.06 -2.43 9.10
CA VAL A 181 1.14 -3.52 8.75
C VAL A 181 1.59 -4.83 9.41
N GLY A 182 2.87 -5.17 9.31
CA GLY A 182 3.44 -6.35 9.99
C GLY A 182 3.19 -6.31 11.50
N LEU A 183 3.49 -5.19 12.16
CA LEU A 183 3.25 -5.03 13.60
C LEU A 183 1.77 -5.26 13.96
N PHE A 184 0.82 -4.70 13.21
CA PHE A 184 -0.60 -4.84 13.55
C PHE A 184 -1.10 -6.26 13.32
N GLU A 185 -0.66 -6.90 12.24
CA GLU A 185 -0.97 -8.30 11.94
C GLU A 185 -0.38 -9.28 12.94
N ASP A 186 0.84 -9.02 13.47
CA ASP A 186 1.48 -9.83 14.51
C ASP A 186 0.67 -9.85 15.82
N TYR A 187 -0.11 -8.80 16.07
CA TYR A 187 -1.07 -8.76 17.18
C TYR A 187 -2.47 -9.30 16.81
N GLY A 188 -2.64 -9.87 15.63
CA GLY A 188 -3.89 -10.49 15.17
C GLY A 188 -4.95 -9.48 14.70
N ALA A 189 -4.58 -8.26 14.35
CA ALA A 189 -5.50 -7.32 13.73
C ALA A 189 -5.55 -7.48 12.21
N ARG A 190 -6.72 -7.20 11.60
CA ARG A 190 -6.79 -6.87 10.18
C ARG A 190 -6.26 -5.46 9.96
N VAL A 191 -5.66 -5.24 8.79
CA VAL A 191 -5.21 -3.90 8.41
C VAL A 191 -5.97 -3.43 7.17
N ARG A 192 -6.50 -2.22 7.28
CA ARG A 192 -7.09 -1.47 6.17
C ARG A 192 -6.22 -0.26 5.89
N ILE A 193 -5.64 -0.18 4.70
CA ILE A 193 -4.92 1.00 4.23
C ILE A 193 -5.90 1.91 3.50
N VAL A 194 -5.89 3.17 3.86
CA VAL A 194 -6.66 4.23 3.21
C VAL A 194 -5.68 5.26 2.67
N PHE A 195 -5.53 5.27 1.35
CA PHE A 195 -4.71 6.24 0.65
C PHE A 195 -5.55 7.39 0.17
N LEU A 196 -5.15 8.61 0.54
CA LEU A 196 -5.83 9.83 0.12
C LEU A 196 -4.88 10.65 -0.76
N GLU A 197 -5.40 11.00 -1.93
CA GLU A 197 -4.76 11.90 -2.86
C GLU A 197 -5.68 13.04 -3.26
N THR A 198 -5.13 14.11 -3.79
CA THR A 198 -5.87 15.23 -4.36
C THR A 198 -5.01 15.86 -5.44
N VAL A 199 -5.62 16.64 -6.33
CA VAL A 199 -4.86 17.36 -7.36
C VAL A 199 -3.89 18.36 -6.72
N TRP A 200 -2.76 18.59 -7.37
CA TRP A 200 -1.62 19.32 -6.82
C TRP A 200 -1.99 20.71 -6.31
N ASP A 201 -2.68 21.50 -7.12
CA ASP A 201 -3.06 22.88 -6.76
C ASP A 201 -3.94 22.91 -5.51
N GLU A 202 -4.87 21.97 -5.39
CA GLU A 202 -5.74 21.85 -4.23
C GLU A 202 -4.96 21.39 -2.99
N ASN A 203 -3.98 20.50 -3.17
CA ASN A 203 -3.09 20.08 -2.09
C ASN A 203 -2.33 21.27 -1.50
N LEU A 204 -1.71 22.08 -2.34
CA LEU A 204 -0.97 23.27 -1.93
C LEU A 204 -1.90 24.30 -1.27
N ARG A 205 -3.08 24.53 -1.84
CA ARG A 205 -4.08 25.43 -1.27
C ARG A 205 -4.52 25.00 0.15
N ARG A 206 -4.82 23.71 0.33
CA ARG A 206 -5.20 23.13 1.63
C ARG A 206 -4.03 23.19 2.62
N ASN A 207 -2.83 22.87 2.16
CA ASN A 207 -1.64 22.95 3.00
C ASN A 207 -1.36 24.38 3.49
N ALA A 208 -1.47 25.38 2.62
CA ALA A 208 -1.26 26.78 2.97
C ALA A 208 -2.26 27.30 4.02
N SER A 209 -3.46 26.71 4.10
CA SER A 209 -4.48 27.08 5.09
C SER A 209 -4.26 26.44 6.47
N ARG A 210 -3.28 25.56 6.63
CA ARG A 210 -2.97 24.89 7.91
C ARG A 210 -2.17 25.82 8.82
N ARG A 211 -2.36 25.65 10.14
CA ARG A 211 -1.55 26.34 11.14
C ARG A 211 -0.05 25.96 11.02
N ASP A 212 0.21 24.68 10.76
CA ASP A 212 1.54 24.12 10.59
C ASP A 212 1.70 23.70 9.12
N ALA A 213 1.74 24.70 8.23
CA ALA A 213 1.94 24.48 6.80
C ALA A 213 3.33 23.92 6.53
N VAL A 214 3.39 22.88 5.71
CA VAL A 214 4.66 22.30 5.26
C VAL A 214 5.17 23.11 4.06
N PRO A 215 6.46 23.48 3.99
CA PRO A 215 7.02 24.15 2.82
C PRO A 215 6.77 23.37 1.52
N GLU A 216 6.52 24.08 0.43
CA GLU A 216 6.15 23.49 -0.86
C GLU A 216 7.25 22.59 -1.42
N ASP A 217 8.51 23.00 -1.32
CA ASP A 217 9.67 22.22 -1.74
C ASP A 217 9.81 20.90 -0.96
N VAL A 218 9.37 20.87 0.30
CA VAL A 218 9.32 19.66 1.12
C VAL A 218 8.21 18.73 0.64
N ILE A 219 7.02 19.28 0.30
CA ILE A 219 5.90 18.48 -0.24
C ILE A 219 6.27 17.90 -1.59
N ASP A 220 6.91 18.70 -2.47
CA ASP A 220 7.41 18.23 -3.77
C ASP A 220 8.43 17.10 -3.61
N GLY A 221 9.38 17.27 -2.71
CA GLY A 221 10.33 16.19 -2.34
C GLY A 221 9.66 14.94 -1.74
N MET A 222 8.49 15.09 -1.08
CA MET A 222 7.69 13.95 -0.62
C MET A 222 6.95 13.30 -1.79
N LEU A 223 6.40 14.08 -2.72
CA LEU A 223 5.71 13.58 -3.91
C LEU A 223 6.64 12.71 -4.76
N GLY A 224 7.89 13.16 -4.99
CA GLY A 224 8.88 12.39 -5.75
C GLY A 224 9.28 11.04 -5.11
N ARG A 225 8.93 10.81 -3.83
CA ARG A 225 9.18 9.57 -3.09
C ARG A 225 7.90 8.86 -2.68
N LEU A 226 6.75 9.41 -3.05
CA LEU A 226 5.46 8.82 -2.71
C LEU A 226 5.24 7.56 -3.56
N GLU A 227 5.04 6.46 -2.87
CA GLU A 227 4.65 5.19 -3.48
C GLU A 227 3.22 4.88 -3.03
N PRO A 228 2.22 4.99 -3.92
CA PRO A 228 0.85 4.59 -3.61
C PRO A 228 0.80 3.14 -3.11
N PRO A 229 -0.04 2.81 -2.13
CA PRO A 229 -0.12 1.45 -1.63
C PRO A 229 -0.69 0.51 -2.68
N GLU A 230 -0.08 -0.65 -2.83
CA GLU A 230 -0.56 -1.70 -3.71
C GLU A 230 -1.58 -2.60 -2.99
N ARG A 231 -2.46 -3.23 -3.77
CA ARG A 231 -3.56 -4.05 -3.24
C ARG A 231 -3.09 -5.17 -2.31
N TRP A 232 -1.89 -5.68 -2.51
CA TRP A 232 -1.32 -6.78 -1.74
C TRP A 232 -0.69 -6.37 -0.40
N GLU A 233 -0.53 -5.06 -0.12
CA GLU A 233 0.14 -4.60 1.10
C GLU A 233 -0.65 -4.88 2.38
N ALA A 234 -1.99 -4.97 2.31
CA ALA A 234 -2.85 -5.25 3.45
C ALA A 234 -4.08 -6.09 3.04
N GLN A 235 -4.91 -6.47 4.02
CA GLN A 235 -6.17 -7.19 3.75
C GLN A 235 -7.16 -6.34 2.95
N THR A 236 -7.16 -5.02 3.21
CA THR A 236 -7.95 -4.05 2.45
C THR A 236 -7.09 -2.84 2.12
N VAL A 237 -7.12 -2.41 0.87
CA VAL A 237 -6.49 -1.18 0.40
C VAL A 237 -7.52 -0.39 -0.38
N GLU A 238 -7.66 0.87 -0.08
CA GLU A 238 -8.62 1.77 -0.73
C GLU A 238 -7.93 3.07 -1.12
N TRP A 239 -8.26 3.58 -2.29
CA TRP A 239 -7.78 4.86 -2.79
C TRP A 239 -8.94 5.85 -2.88
N PHE A 240 -8.73 7.04 -2.35
CA PHE A 240 -9.67 8.15 -2.38
C PHE A 240 -9.03 9.37 -3.03
N CYS A 241 -9.59 9.81 -4.15
CA CYS A 241 -9.31 11.12 -4.72
C CYS A 241 -10.29 12.12 -4.11
N VAL A 242 -9.81 13.14 -3.38
CA VAL A 242 -10.62 14.07 -2.56
C VAL A 242 -10.34 15.54 -2.87
#